data_749e6e76e44472377d4156c2a023e3a3
#
_entry.id   749e6e76e44472377d4156c2a023e3a3
#
_cell.length_a   1.000
_cell.length_b   1.000
_cell.length_c   1.000
_cell.angle_alpha   90.00
_cell.angle_beta   90.00
_cell.angle_gamma   90.00
#
_symmetry.space_group_name_H-M   'P 1'
#
loop_
_entity.id
_entity.type
_entity.pdbx_description
1 polymer ?
#
loop_
_entity_poly.entity_id
_entity_poly.type
_entity_poly.pdbx_seq_one_letter_code
_entity_poly.pdbx_strand_id
1 'polypeptide(L)'
;HHLVRTVPPSGRIVVNGLEESLARVLHTGCWSTVSSFGAAVSDFSAVGDPQAFDVLHQGAAVARVQWSLTGVHNQLNALAAIAAAHHVGVPVPQAAQALANFQNVKRRMELRGTVNGIAVYDDFAHHPTALRTTLDGLRRSLGADARILAVFEPRSNTMKLGAMKSQLPWALENADLAFCHTAGLDWDAADALAPLGVGPGQRAQTAPDIDTLVSQVQQAAKPGDHIVCMSNGGFGGVHDRLLRALS
;
A
#
# COMPACT_ATOMS: atom_id res chain seq x y z
N HIS A 1 16.01 -1.64 -17.80
CA HIS A 1 16.90 -0.71 -18.55
C HIS A 1 16.31 -0.30 -19.90
N HIS A 2 15.54 -1.16 -20.61
CA HIS A 2 14.96 -0.81 -21.92
C HIS A 2 14.18 0.51 -21.92
N LEU A 3 13.30 0.73 -20.95
CA LEU A 3 12.54 1.98 -20.82
C LEU A 3 13.45 3.21 -20.73
N VAL A 4 14.53 3.14 -19.94
CA VAL A 4 15.46 4.27 -19.77
C VAL A 4 16.09 4.68 -21.11
N ARG A 5 16.39 3.71 -21.98
CA ARG A 5 16.98 3.95 -23.30
C ARG A 5 16.01 4.56 -24.32
N THR A 6 14.71 4.49 -24.06
CA THR A 6 13.68 5.08 -24.96
C THR A 6 13.38 6.55 -24.65
N VAL A 7 13.84 7.05 -23.50
CA VAL A 7 13.65 8.46 -23.12
C VAL A 7 14.64 9.31 -23.91
N PRO A 8 14.18 10.31 -24.69
CA PRO A 8 15.05 11.16 -25.47
C PRO A 8 15.92 12.08 -24.59
N PRO A 9 17.03 12.63 -25.07
CA PRO A 9 17.89 13.52 -24.30
C PRO A 9 17.18 14.77 -23.76
N SER A 10 16.11 15.23 -24.42
CA SER A 10 15.25 16.32 -23.95
C SER A 10 14.23 15.89 -22.88
N GLY A 11 14.06 14.60 -22.68
CA GLY A 11 13.16 14.06 -21.65
C GLY A 11 13.81 14.06 -20.27
N ARG A 12 13.01 13.69 -19.27
CA ARG A 12 13.46 13.57 -17.87
C ARG A 12 12.99 12.26 -17.28
N ILE A 13 13.87 11.64 -16.51
CA ILE A 13 13.56 10.44 -15.73
C ILE A 13 13.43 10.86 -14.28
N VAL A 14 12.26 10.63 -13.67
CA VAL A 14 12.00 10.89 -12.24
C VAL A 14 12.11 9.56 -11.50
N VAL A 15 13.03 9.46 -10.54
CA VAL A 15 13.34 8.21 -9.84
C VAL A 15 13.26 8.35 -8.34
N ASN A 16 12.82 7.28 -7.66
CA ASN A 16 12.93 7.16 -6.22
C ASN A 16 14.40 6.94 -5.84
N GLY A 17 14.98 7.91 -5.15
CA GLY A 17 16.38 7.88 -4.70
C GLY A 17 16.65 6.89 -3.56
N LEU A 18 15.60 6.28 -2.97
CA LEU A 18 15.71 5.24 -1.94
C LEU A 18 15.84 3.83 -2.53
N GLU A 19 15.68 3.68 -3.86
CA GLU A 19 15.62 2.38 -4.53
C GLU A 19 16.93 2.04 -5.24
N GLU A 20 17.78 1.27 -4.60
CA GLU A 20 19.07 0.82 -5.17
C GLU A 20 18.92 0.09 -6.51
N SER A 21 17.81 -0.63 -6.72
CA SER A 21 17.52 -1.31 -7.97
C SER A 21 17.42 -0.34 -9.14
N LEU A 22 16.84 0.85 -8.93
CA LEU A 22 16.75 1.92 -9.92
C LEU A 22 18.11 2.55 -10.18
N ALA A 23 18.91 2.78 -9.12
CA ALA A 23 20.28 3.27 -9.29
C ALA A 23 21.11 2.32 -10.15
N ARG A 24 21.04 1.01 -9.94
CA ARG A 24 21.70 0.00 -10.79
C ARG A 24 21.23 0.06 -12.25
N VAL A 25 19.92 0.23 -12.48
CA VAL A 25 19.36 0.37 -13.84
C VAL A 25 19.90 1.60 -14.53
N LEU A 26 19.96 2.74 -13.86
CA LEU A 26 20.50 3.98 -14.43
C LEU A 26 22.01 3.86 -14.72
N HIS A 27 22.76 3.16 -13.88
CA HIS A 27 24.19 2.94 -14.03
C HIS A 27 24.55 2.09 -15.27
N THR A 28 23.62 1.28 -15.78
CA THR A 28 23.83 0.54 -17.05
C THR A 28 23.79 1.43 -18.30
N GLY A 29 23.48 2.73 -18.15
CA GLY A 29 23.49 3.76 -19.19
C GLY A 29 22.20 4.58 -19.21
N CYS A 30 22.33 5.87 -18.97
CA CYS A 30 21.26 6.86 -19.03
C CYS A 30 21.76 8.11 -19.73
N TRP A 31 21.06 8.53 -20.77
CA TRP A 31 21.41 9.70 -21.60
C TRP A 31 20.46 10.88 -21.38
N SER A 32 19.41 10.68 -20.60
CA SER A 32 18.44 11.72 -20.28
C SER A 32 18.73 12.30 -18.91
N THR A 33 18.28 13.53 -18.67
CA THR A 33 18.38 14.14 -17.33
C THR A 33 17.58 13.33 -16.31
N VAL A 34 18.17 13.10 -15.15
CA VAL A 34 17.53 12.40 -14.03
C VAL A 34 17.17 13.42 -12.95
N SER A 35 15.96 13.32 -12.40
CA SER A 35 15.57 13.95 -11.14
C SER A 35 15.23 12.89 -10.12
N SER A 36 15.80 12.99 -8.93
CA SER A 36 15.56 12.07 -7.82
C SER A 36 14.57 12.63 -6.82
N PHE A 37 13.86 11.73 -6.13
CA PHE A 37 13.02 12.10 -4.99
C PHE A 37 13.13 11.10 -3.85
N GLY A 38 12.76 11.54 -2.64
CA GLY A 38 12.55 10.69 -1.47
C GLY A 38 13.71 10.65 -0.49
N ALA A 39 14.95 10.46 -0.92
CA ALA A 39 16.12 10.53 -0.05
C ALA A 39 16.43 12.00 0.34
N ALA A 40 17.04 12.20 1.50
CA ALA A 40 17.40 13.55 1.99
C ALA A 40 18.29 14.33 1.01
N VAL A 41 19.12 13.64 0.24
CA VAL A 41 20.04 14.22 -0.77
C VAL A 41 19.42 14.27 -2.18
N SER A 42 18.16 13.87 -2.34
CA SER A 42 17.45 13.91 -3.62
C SER A 42 17.09 15.35 -4.03
N ASP A 43 16.84 15.56 -5.33
CA ASP A 43 16.36 16.86 -5.84
C ASP A 43 15.08 17.30 -5.16
N PHE A 44 14.18 16.33 -4.87
CA PHE A 44 12.95 16.55 -4.12
C PHE A 44 12.93 15.65 -2.89
N SER A 45 12.75 16.24 -1.72
CA SER A 45 12.60 15.51 -0.46
C SER A 45 11.45 16.07 0.37
N ALA A 46 11.09 15.38 1.46
CA ALA A 46 10.02 15.79 2.36
C ALA A 46 10.47 15.78 3.81
N VAL A 47 9.96 16.72 4.60
CA VAL A 47 10.13 16.78 6.06
C VAL A 47 8.77 16.93 6.69
N GLY A 48 8.42 16.04 7.60
CA GLY A 48 7.15 16.02 8.32
C GLY A 48 6.37 14.72 8.15
N ASP A 49 5.18 14.70 8.72
CA ASP A 49 4.25 13.58 8.64
C ASP A 49 3.72 13.40 7.21
N PRO A 50 3.49 12.15 6.72
CA PRO A 50 2.94 11.91 5.39
C PRO A 50 1.63 12.65 5.05
N GLN A 51 0.84 13.04 6.05
CA GLN A 51 -0.38 13.82 5.84
C GLN A 51 -0.13 15.35 5.80
N ALA A 52 1.00 15.81 6.38
CA ALA A 52 1.32 17.24 6.48
C ALA A 52 2.84 17.45 6.48
N PHE A 53 3.43 17.68 5.31
CA PHE A 53 4.87 17.76 5.13
C PHE A 53 5.31 18.95 4.28
N ASP A 54 6.51 19.40 4.55
CA ASP A 54 7.17 20.40 3.71
C ASP A 54 7.91 19.70 2.57
N VAL A 55 7.74 20.22 1.36
CA VAL A 55 8.46 19.80 0.16
C VAL A 55 9.74 20.61 0.05
N LEU A 56 10.87 19.90 0.02
CA LEU A 56 12.16 20.52 -0.24
C LEU A 56 12.57 20.30 -1.70
N HIS A 57 13.05 21.34 -2.34
CA HIS A 57 13.71 21.25 -3.65
C HIS A 57 15.14 21.70 -3.49
N GLN A 58 16.09 20.81 -3.81
CA GLN A 58 17.53 21.03 -3.62
C GLN A 58 17.89 21.50 -2.19
N GLY A 59 17.23 20.87 -1.20
CA GLY A 59 17.45 21.15 0.22
C GLY A 59 16.73 22.37 0.80
N ALA A 60 16.10 23.21 -0.03
CA ALA A 60 15.32 24.37 0.42
C ALA A 60 13.82 24.02 0.49
N ALA A 61 13.15 24.38 1.59
CA ALA A 61 11.71 24.24 1.72
C ALA A 61 11.01 25.24 0.77
N VAL A 62 10.20 24.74 -0.15
CA VAL A 62 9.57 25.54 -1.22
C VAL A 62 8.05 25.46 -1.24
N ALA A 63 7.47 24.44 -0.59
CA ALA A 63 6.02 24.27 -0.54
C ALA A 63 5.63 23.36 0.63
N ARG A 64 4.32 23.33 0.96
CA ARG A 64 3.74 22.42 1.93
C ARG A 64 2.60 21.64 1.31
N VAL A 65 2.57 20.34 1.55
CA VAL A 65 1.44 19.46 1.21
C VAL A 65 0.69 19.15 2.50
N GLN A 66 -0.65 19.27 2.45
CA GLN A 66 -1.54 18.85 3.51
C GLN A 66 -2.76 18.20 2.87
N TRP A 67 -2.99 16.91 3.16
CA TRP A 67 -4.02 16.10 2.54
C TRP A 67 -4.50 14.97 3.46
N SER A 68 -5.49 14.19 3.02
CA SER A 68 -6.04 13.08 3.82
C SER A 68 -5.30 11.74 3.63
N LEU A 69 -4.36 11.66 2.69
CA LEU A 69 -3.66 10.38 2.43
C LEU A 69 -2.63 10.09 3.49
N THR A 70 -2.53 8.82 3.87
CA THR A 70 -1.60 8.32 4.90
C THR A 70 -0.48 7.49 4.29
N GLY A 71 0.60 7.32 5.05
CA GLY A 71 1.71 6.45 4.71
C GLY A 71 2.80 7.11 3.85
N VAL A 72 4.05 6.73 4.14
CA VAL A 72 5.25 7.26 3.48
C VAL A 72 5.22 7.04 1.97
N HIS A 73 4.60 5.94 1.52
CA HIS A 73 4.46 5.68 0.07
C HIS A 73 3.64 6.75 -0.66
N ASN A 74 2.60 7.30 -0.03
CA ASN A 74 1.85 8.41 -0.62
C ASN A 74 2.64 9.72 -0.60
N GLN A 75 3.42 9.98 0.46
CA GLN A 75 4.35 11.09 0.49
C GLN A 75 5.38 11.01 -0.67
N LEU A 76 5.94 9.83 -0.92
CA LEU A 76 6.83 9.59 -2.05
C LEU A 76 6.12 9.76 -3.40
N ASN A 77 4.87 9.29 -3.53
CA ASN A 77 4.06 9.51 -4.74
C ASN A 77 3.82 11.01 -5.01
N ALA A 78 3.58 11.79 -3.95
CA ALA A 78 3.44 13.24 -4.06
C ALA A 78 4.73 13.89 -4.58
N LEU A 79 5.89 13.54 -4.03
CA LEU A 79 7.17 14.04 -4.49
C LEU A 79 7.43 13.70 -5.96
N ALA A 80 7.11 12.46 -6.38
CA ALA A 80 7.22 12.03 -7.77
C ALA A 80 6.33 12.86 -8.70
N ALA A 81 5.06 13.08 -8.30
CA ALA A 81 4.11 13.89 -9.07
C ALA A 81 4.55 15.35 -9.17
N ILE A 82 5.03 15.95 -8.07
CA ILE A 82 5.56 17.31 -8.04
C ILE A 82 6.79 17.44 -8.94
N ALA A 83 7.73 16.48 -8.87
CA ALA A 83 8.93 16.48 -9.71
C ALA A 83 8.60 16.38 -11.22
N ALA A 84 7.61 15.53 -11.56
CA ALA A 84 7.14 15.41 -12.94
C ALA A 84 6.42 16.68 -13.42
N ALA A 85 5.58 17.29 -12.61
CA ALA A 85 4.88 18.54 -12.92
C ALA A 85 5.87 19.71 -13.07
N HIS A 86 6.89 19.78 -12.22
CA HIS A 86 7.95 20.78 -12.29
C HIS A 86 8.72 20.69 -13.60
N HIS A 87 9.00 19.48 -14.10
CA HIS A 87 9.68 19.29 -15.39
C HIS A 87 8.92 19.93 -16.57
N VAL A 88 7.59 19.91 -16.54
CA VAL A 88 6.75 20.51 -17.59
C VAL A 88 6.35 21.96 -17.30
N GLY A 89 7.03 22.61 -16.35
CA GLY A 89 6.89 24.04 -16.08
C GLY A 89 5.86 24.43 -15.01
N VAL A 90 5.28 23.49 -14.31
CA VAL A 90 4.38 23.80 -13.19
C VAL A 90 5.21 24.19 -11.94
N PRO A 91 4.99 25.38 -11.35
CA PRO A 91 5.70 25.76 -10.12
C PRO A 91 5.43 24.78 -8.98
N VAL A 92 6.48 24.44 -8.20
CA VAL A 92 6.37 23.49 -7.08
C VAL A 92 5.27 23.86 -6.08
N PRO A 93 5.09 25.12 -5.65
CA PRO A 93 3.99 25.51 -4.76
C PRO A 93 2.60 25.23 -5.35
N GLN A 94 2.42 25.47 -6.66
CA GLN A 94 1.16 25.18 -7.34
C GLN A 94 0.87 23.68 -7.42
N ALA A 95 1.88 22.87 -7.75
CA ALA A 95 1.77 21.40 -7.78
C ALA A 95 1.43 20.85 -6.39
N ALA A 96 2.09 21.35 -5.33
CA ALA A 96 1.83 20.95 -3.95
C ALA A 96 0.41 21.33 -3.49
N GLN A 97 -0.06 22.56 -3.82
CA GLN A 97 -1.40 23.01 -3.50
C GLN A 97 -2.49 22.17 -4.19
N ALA A 98 -2.26 21.73 -5.44
CA ALA A 98 -3.20 20.90 -6.17
C ALA A 98 -3.42 19.54 -5.48
N LEU A 99 -2.42 18.99 -4.80
CA LEU A 99 -2.54 17.73 -4.07
C LEU A 99 -3.47 17.81 -2.85
N ALA A 100 -3.70 19.00 -2.27
CA ALA A 100 -4.67 19.17 -1.17
C ALA A 100 -6.10 18.78 -1.56
N ASN A 101 -6.44 18.89 -2.84
CA ASN A 101 -7.75 18.54 -3.39
C ASN A 101 -7.76 17.15 -4.05
N PHE A 102 -6.66 16.41 -3.98
CA PHE A 102 -6.57 15.09 -4.60
C PHE A 102 -7.48 14.09 -3.89
N GLN A 103 -8.44 13.57 -4.63
CA GLN A 103 -9.27 12.47 -4.16
C GLN A 103 -8.55 11.14 -4.43
N ASN A 104 -8.47 10.30 -3.41
CA ASN A 104 -7.78 9.02 -3.52
C ASN A 104 -8.38 8.15 -4.63
N VAL A 105 -7.55 7.29 -5.19
CA VAL A 105 -7.96 6.31 -6.21
C VAL A 105 -8.84 5.25 -5.56
N LYS A 106 -9.85 4.76 -6.28
CA LYS A 106 -10.66 3.61 -5.84
C LYS A 106 -9.74 2.44 -5.46
N ARG A 107 -10.15 1.71 -4.43
CA ARG A 107 -9.42 0.54 -3.94
C ARG A 107 -8.00 0.86 -3.46
N ARG A 108 -7.81 2.02 -2.87
CA ARG A 108 -6.60 2.42 -2.12
C ARG A 108 -7.03 2.88 -0.74
N MET A 109 -7.14 1.94 0.21
CA MET A 109 -7.73 2.16 1.53
C MET A 109 -9.11 2.83 1.45
N GLU A 110 -9.91 2.44 0.44
CA GLU A 110 -11.26 2.95 0.23
C GLU A 110 -12.18 2.43 1.34
N LEU A 111 -12.74 3.34 2.15
CA LEU A 111 -13.74 2.95 3.15
C LEU A 111 -15.03 2.53 2.44
N ARG A 112 -15.39 1.25 2.54
CA ARG A 112 -16.60 0.68 1.95
C ARG A 112 -17.83 0.89 2.83
N GLY A 113 -17.64 1.01 4.12
CA GLY A 113 -18.68 1.28 5.10
C GLY A 113 -18.21 1.05 6.52
N THR A 114 -19.07 1.48 7.45
CA THR A 114 -18.92 1.22 8.88
C THR A 114 -20.21 0.64 9.43
N VAL A 115 -20.13 -0.47 10.13
CA VAL A 115 -21.30 -1.14 10.73
C VAL A 115 -20.95 -1.60 12.15
N ASN A 116 -21.81 -1.33 13.12
CA ASN A 116 -21.59 -1.65 14.55
C ASN A 116 -20.21 -1.19 15.08
N GLY A 117 -19.72 -0.04 14.60
CA GLY A 117 -18.41 0.50 14.97
C GLY A 117 -17.23 -0.19 14.29
N ILE A 118 -17.46 -1.10 13.32
CA ILE A 118 -16.44 -1.83 12.57
C ILE A 118 -16.30 -1.18 11.19
N ALA A 119 -15.10 -0.73 10.84
CA ALA A 119 -14.80 -0.13 9.54
C ALA A 119 -14.29 -1.19 8.56
N VAL A 120 -14.84 -1.22 7.33
CA VAL A 120 -14.43 -2.14 6.25
C VAL A 120 -13.83 -1.35 5.11
N TYR A 121 -12.57 -1.67 4.75
CA TYR A 121 -11.80 -1.02 3.69
C TYR A 121 -11.54 -1.98 2.51
N ASP A 122 -11.42 -1.40 1.32
CA ASP A 122 -10.97 -2.08 0.09
C ASP A 122 -9.58 -1.54 -0.31
N ASP A 123 -8.62 -2.44 -0.50
CA ASP A 123 -7.29 -2.08 -0.98
C ASP A 123 -6.82 -3.02 -2.10
N PHE A 124 -6.07 -2.47 -3.05
CA PHE A 124 -5.56 -3.23 -4.20
C PHE A 124 -4.27 -3.99 -3.90
N ALA A 125 -3.74 -3.93 -2.69
CA ALA A 125 -2.57 -4.68 -2.29
C ALA A 125 -2.76 -6.19 -2.55
N HIS A 126 -1.80 -6.82 -3.18
CA HIS A 126 -1.90 -8.23 -3.61
C HIS A 126 -0.55 -8.97 -3.63
N HIS A 127 0.52 -8.36 -3.12
CA HIS A 127 1.84 -8.97 -2.92
C HIS A 127 2.43 -8.50 -1.59
N PRO A 128 3.40 -9.22 -1.00
CA PRO A 128 3.84 -8.98 0.39
C PRO A 128 4.24 -7.55 0.69
N THR A 129 5.03 -6.91 -0.17
CA THR A 129 5.44 -5.51 0.05
C THR A 129 4.25 -4.56 0.06
N ALA A 130 3.26 -4.75 -0.83
CA ALA A 130 2.06 -3.92 -0.85
C ALA A 130 1.19 -4.16 0.40
N LEU A 131 0.98 -5.42 0.81
CA LEU A 131 0.28 -5.76 2.06
C LEU A 131 0.94 -5.06 3.24
N ARG A 132 2.27 -5.17 3.36
CA ARG A 132 3.06 -4.52 4.41
C ARG A 132 2.83 -3.01 4.42
N THR A 133 2.99 -2.37 3.26
CA THR A 133 2.87 -0.91 3.12
C THR A 133 1.47 -0.40 3.49
N THR A 134 0.42 -1.12 3.08
CA THR A 134 -0.97 -0.80 3.42
C THR A 134 -1.22 -0.91 4.92
N LEU A 135 -0.80 -2.03 5.54
CA LEU A 135 -0.98 -2.27 6.97
C LEU A 135 -0.14 -1.31 7.84
N ASP A 136 1.09 -0.99 7.43
CA ASP A 136 1.94 0.00 8.10
C ASP A 136 1.31 1.40 8.07
N GLY A 137 0.78 1.80 6.90
CA GLY A 137 0.10 3.08 6.74
C GLY A 137 -1.14 3.18 7.63
N LEU A 138 -1.96 2.13 7.67
CA LEU A 138 -3.16 2.08 8.52
C LEU A 138 -2.79 2.08 10.01
N ARG A 139 -1.83 1.25 10.43
CA ARG A 139 -1.36 1.18 11.82
C ARG A 139 -0.87 2.54 12.32
N ARG A 140 -0.10 3.28 11.52
CA ARG A 140 0.37 4.62 11.87
C ARG A 140 -0.76 5.63 12.03
N SER A 141 -1.79 5.54 11.18
CA SER A 141 -2.93 6.46 11.23
C SER A 141 -3.88 6.21 12.39
N LEU A 142 -4.01 4.96 12.82
CA LEU A 142 -4.93 4.54 13.89
C LEU A 142 -4.27 4.50 15.28
N GLY A 143 -2.94 4.34 15.33
CA GLY A 143 -2.19 4.12 16.56
C GLY A 143 -2.06 2.65 16.95
N ALA A 144 -1.33 2.40 18.05
CA ALA A 144 -0.98 1.05 18.50
C ALA A 144 -2.17 0.25 19.05
N ASP A 145 -3.13 0.94 19.64
CA ASP A 145 -4.27 0.31 20.35
C ASP A 145 -5.40 -0.14 19.40
N ALA A 146 -5.44 0.37 18.19
CA ALA A 146 -6.44 -0.03 17.20
C ALA A 146 -6.22 -1.47 16.74
N ARG A 147 -7.30 -2.22 16.55
CA ARG A 147 -7.23 -3.60 16.10
C ARG A 147 -7.48 -3.71 14.60
N ILE A 148 -6.53 -4.30 13.87
CA ILE A 148 -6.54 -4.44 12.41
C ILE A 148 -6.69 -5.90 12.02
N LEU A 149 -7.73 -6.21 11.23
CA LEU A 149 -8.01 -7.50 10.63
C LEU A 149 -7.64 -7.45 9.14
N ALA A 150 -6.57 -8.14 8.75
CA ALA A 150 -6.15 -8.28 7.37
C ALA A 150 -6.88 -9.44 6.70
N VAL A 151 -7.69 -9.15 5.68
CA VAL A 151 -8.41 -10.15 4.86
C VAL A 151 -7.82 -10.09 3.47
N PHE A 152 -7.20 -11.16 2.97
CA PHE A 152 -6.46 -11.08 1.72
C PHE A 152 -6.57 -12.31 0.84
N GLU A 153 -6.39 -12.09 -0.46
CA GLU A 153 -6.43 -13.09 -1.52
C GLU A 153 -5.11 -13.08 -2.29
N PRO A 154 -4.25 -14.12 -2.19
CA PRO A 154 -3.03 -14.26 -2.99
C PRO A 154 -3.37 -14.66 -4.45
N ARG A 155 -3.88 -13.72 -5.24
CA ARG A 155 -4.51 -14.01 -6.54
C ARG A 155 -3.59 -13.87 -7.75
N SER A 156 -2.58 -13.01 -7.70
CA SER A 156 -1.68 -12.81 -8.84
C SER A 156 -0.95 -14.10 -9.20
N ASN A 157 -0.55 -14.27 -10.46
CA ASN A 157 0.15 -15.49 -10.91
C ASN A 157 1.38 -15.79 -10.03
N THR A 158 2.18 -14.76 -9.69
CA THR A 158 3.35 -14.90 -8.82
C THR A 158 2.96 -15.39 -7.42
N MET A 159 1.85 -14.88 -6.87
CA MET A 159 1.38 -15.29 -5.54
C MET A 159 0.80 -16.71 -5.57
N LYS A 160 0.02 -17.07 -6.62
CA LYS A 160 -0.53 -18.43 -6.78
C LYS A 160 0.55 -19.50 -6.86
N LEU A 161 1.65 -19.20 -7.55
CA LEU A 161 2.82 -20.09 -7.64
C LEU A 161 3.65 -20.15 -6.35
N GLY A 162 3.33 -19.37 -5.33
CA GLY A 162 4.02 -19.40 -4.03
C GLY A 162 5.42 -18.79 -4.01
N ALA A 163 5.86 -18.11 -5.07
CA ALA A 163 7.21 -17.53 -5.15
C ALA A 163 7.54 -16.55 -4.01
N MET A 164 6.53 -15.92 -3.43
CA MET A 164 6.68 -14.92 -2.36
C MET A 164 6.01 -15.35 -1.04
N LYS A 165 5.57 -16.61 -0.91
CA LYS A 165 4.82 -17.10 0.27
C LYS A 165 5.57 -16.92 1.59
N SER A 166 6.89 -17.09 1.59
CA SER A 166 7.73 -16.95 2.78
C SER A 166 7.78 -15.51 3.35
N GLN A 167 7.37 -14.51 2.57
CA GLN A 167 7.33 -13.12 3.01
C GLN A 167 5.99 -12.72 3.65
N LEU A 168 4.96 -13.59 3.61
CA LEU A 168 3.64 -13.30 4.15
C LEU A 168 3.64 -13.01 5.66
N PRO A 169 4.34 -13.76 6.53
CA PRO A 169 4.39 -13.44 7.96
C PRO A 169 4.93 -12.04 8.23
N TRP A 170 6.01 -11.65 7.56
CA TRP A 170 6.57 -10.30 7.63
C TRP A 170 5.58 -9.23 7.12
N ALA A 171 4.90 -9.52 6.01
CA ALA A 171 3.96 -8.58 5.41
C ALA A 171 2.75 -8.29 6.31
N LEU A 172 2.35 -9.25 7.14
CA LEU A 172 1.18 -9.21 8.02
C LEU A 172 1.52 -8.81 9.47
N GLU A 173 2.76 -8.45 9.76
CA GLU A 173 3.23 -8.17 11.13
C GLU A 173 2.39 -7.10 11.85
N ASN A 174 1.91 -6.08 11.14
CA ASN A 174 1.10 -4.99 11.70
C ASN A 174 -0.42 -5.24 11.71
N ALA A 175 -0.86 -6.45 11.32
CA ALA A 175 -2.22 -6.90 11.54
C ALA A 175 -2.34 -7.68 12.86
N ASP A 176 -3.42 -7.50 13.59
CA ASP A 176 -3.70 -8.28 14.80
C ASP A 176 -4.23 -9.68 14.46
N LEU A 177 -5.05 -9.77 13.40
CA LEU A 177 -5.51 -11.03 12.82
C LEU A 177 -5.34 -11.01 11.29
N ALA A 178 -5.12 -12.18 10.71
CA ALA A 178 -4.98 -12.37 9.26
C ALA A 178 -5.88 -13.50 8.76
N PHE A 179 -6.64 -13.25 7.71
CA PHE A 179 -7.55 -14.21 7.08
C PHE A 179 -7.18 -14.37 5.61
N CYS A 180 -6.72 -15.55 5.24
CA CYS A 180 -6.26 -15.86 3.89
C CYS A 180 -7.30 -16.68 3.11
N HIS A 181 -7.79 -16.14 1.99
CA HIS A 181 -8.57 -16.92 1.04
C HIS A 181 -7.64 -17.80 0.20
N THR A 182 -7.86 -19.12 0.20
CA THR A 182 -6.91 -20.10 -0.35
C THR A 182 -7.33 -20.69 -1.70
N ALA A 183 -8.49 -20.33 -2.24
CA ALA A 183 -8.95 -20.90 -3.51
C ALA A 183 -7.96 -20.64 -4.66
N GLY A 184 -7.58 -21.71 -5.36
CA GLY A 184 -6.69 -21.64 -6.51
C GLY A 184 -5.22 -21.36 -6.20
N LEU A 185 -4.76 -21.64 -4.98
CA LEU A 185 -3.35 -21.65 -4.62
C LEU A 185 -2.72 -23.02 -4.91
N ASP A 186 -1.50 -23.01 -5.44
CA ASP A 186 -0.69 -24.23 -5.70
C ASP A 186 0.17 -24.61 -4.48
N TRP A 187 -0.05 -23.98 -3.32
CA TRP A 187 0.74 -24.17 -2.09
C TRP A 187 -0.15 -24.09 -0.84
N ASP A 188 0.34 -24.64 0.26
CA ASP A 188 -0.37 -24.63 1.55
C ASP A 188 -0.18 -23.27 2.24
N ALA A 189 -1.29 -22.53 2.36
CA ALA A 189 -1.30 -21.24 3.01
C ALA A 189 -1.15 -21.34 4.55
N ALA A 190 -1.62 -22.42 5.16
CA ALA A 190 -1.45 -22.64 6.60
C ALA A 190 0.04 -22.86 6.93
N ASP A 191 0.76 -23.61 6.11
CA ASP A 191 2.21 -23.81 6.26
C ASP A 191 2.97 -22.48 6.11
N ALA A 192 2.65 -21.68 5.10
CA ALA A 192 3.28 -20.38 4.88
C ALA A 192 3.00 -19.35 6.01
N LEU A 193 1.84 -19.44 6.65
CA LEU A 193 1.43 -18.55 7.76
C LEU A 193 1.76 -19.15 9.15
N ALA A 194 2.31 -20.34 9.23
CA ALA A 194 2.62 -21.03 10.49
C ALA A 194 3.39 -20.16 11.51
N PRO A 195 4.35 -19.28 11.11
CA PRO A 195 5.02 -18.38 12.04
C PRO A 195 4.10 -17.43 12.81
N LEU A 196 2.87 -17.17 12.30
CA LEU A 196 1.85 -16.35 12.98
C LEU A 196 0.94 -17.15 13.91
N GLY A 197 1.02 -18.50 13.88
CA GLY A 197 0.01 -19.38 14.47
C GLY A 197 -1.26 -19.42 13.59
N VAL A 198 -1.66 -20.63 13.16
CA VAL A 198 -2.79 -20.83 12.23
C VAL A 198 -3.89 -21.68 12.88
N GLY A 199 -5.14 -21.23 12.82
CA GLY A 199 -6.32 -21.94 13.32
C GLY A 199 -7.28 -21.05 14.10
N PRO A 200 -8.40 -21.62 14.61
CA PRO A 200 -9.34 -20.88 15.43
C PRO A 200 -8.67 -20.31 16.69
N GLY A 201 -8.88 -19.00 16.92
CA GLY A 201 -8.27 -18.30 18.06
C GLY A 201 -6.78 -17.97 17.92
N GLN A 202 -6.13 -18.37 16.82
CA GLN A 202 -4.79 -18.00 16.47
C GLN A 202 -4.76 -16.71 15.64
N ARG A 203 -3.56 -16.15 15.43
CA ARG A 203 -3.39 -14.90 14.70
C ARG A 203 -3.71 -15.00 13.20
N ALA A 204 -3.58 -16.18 12.61
CA ALA A 204 -3.91 -16.41 11.21
C ALA A 204 -4.97 -17.50 11.04
N GLN A 205 -5.83 -17.35 10.04
CA GLN A 205 -6.81 -18.35 9.61
C GLN A 205 -6.81 -18.45 8.09
N THR A 206 -7.12 -19.65 7.60
CA THR A 206 -7.26 -19.92 6.17
C THR A 206 -8.69 -20.33 5.85
N ALA A 207 -9.19 -19.92 4.67
CA ALA A 207 -10.54 -20.22 4.22
C ALA A 207 -10.53 -20.67 2.75
N PRO A 208 -11.12 -21.84 2.42
CA PRO A 208 -11.15 -22.34 1.06
C PRO A 208 -12.12 -21.59 0.15
N ASP A 209 -13.09 -20.89 0.72
CA ASP A 209 -14.14 -20.17 0.03
C ASP A 209 -14.51 -18.86 0.76
N ILE A 210 -15.26 -18.00 0.08
CA ILE A 210 -15.65 -16.69 0.60
C ILE A 210 -16.65 -16.79 1.75
N ASP A 211 -17.53 -17.79 1.77
CA ASP A 211 -18.53 -17.94 2.83
C ASP A 211 -17.85 -18.31 4.16
N THR A 212 -16.92 -19.24 4.11
CA THR A 212 -16.05 -19.60 5.25
C THR A 212 -15.24 -18.40 5.72
N LEU A 213 -14.63 -17.65 4.78
CA LEU A 213 -13.85 -16.45 5.09
C LEU A 213 -14.69 -15.41 5.84
N VAL A 214 -15.87 -15.08 5.31
CA VAL A 214 -16.80 -14.10 5.92
C VAL A 214 -17.22 -14.55 7.31
N SER A 215 -17.55 -15.84 7.47
CA SER A 215 -17.95 -16.40 8.77
C SER A 215 -16.82 -16.30 9.81
N GLN A 216 -15.58 -16.62 9.44
CA GLN A 216 -14.41 -16.51 10.31
C GLN A 216 -14.16 -15.07 10.75
N VAL A 217 -14.23 -14.12 9.82
CA VAL A 217 -14.05 -12.69 10.11
C VAL A 217 -15.16 -12.19 11.02
N GLN A 218 -16.43 -12.54 10.74
CA GLN A 218 -17.59 -12.16 11.57
C GLN A 218 -17.44 -12.65 13.01
N GLN A 219 -17.02 -13.89 13.22
CA GLN A 219 -16.82 -14.47 14.55
C GLN A 219 -15.68 -13.79 15.33
N ALA A 220 -14.67 -13.28 14.64
CA ALA A 220 -13.50 -12.65 15.24
C ALA A 220 -13.68 -11.15 15.47
N ALA A 221 -14.53 -10.50 14.68
CA ALA A 221 -14.71 -9.05 14.66
C ALA A 221 -15.37 -8.52 15.95
N LYS A 222 -14.95 -7.32 16.36
CA LYS A 222 -15.45 -6.61 17.54
C LYS A 222 -15.67 -5.13 17.21
N PRO A 223 -16.57 -4.43 17.90
CA PRO A 223 -16.69 -2.98 17.77
C PRO A 223 -15.33 -2.28 17.94
N GLY A 224 -15.01 -1.35 17.06
CA GLY A 224 -13.72 -0.66 17.00
C GLY A 224 -12.69 -1.31 16.07
N ASP A 225 -12.99 -2.46 15.47
CA ASP A 225 -12.07 -3.10 14.50
C ASP A 225 -12.02 -2.39 13.16
N HIS A 226 -10.86 -2.53 12.52
CA HIS A 226 -10.59 -2.08 11.15
C HIS A 226 -10.29 -3.29 10.27
N ILE A 227 -11.21 -3.65 9.38
CA ILE A 227 -11.08 -4.78 8.46
C ILE A 227 -10.57 -4.26 7.11
N VAL A 228 -9.41 -4.74 6.67
CA VAL A 228 -8.82 -4.37 5.37
C VAL A 228 -8.88 -5.56 4.42
N CYS A 229 -9.70 -5.45 3.39
CA CYS A 229 -9.81 -6.45 2.32
C CYS A 229 -8.83 -6.11 1.21
N MET A 230 -7.87 -7.00 0.94
CA MET A 230 -6.75 -6.78 0.04
C MET A 230 -6.72 -7.80 -1.10
N SER A 231 -6.94 -7.33 -2.35
CA SER A 231 -6.93 -8.17 -3.55
C SER A 231 -6.81 -7.32 -4.81
N ASN A 232 -6.19 -7.83 -5.86
CA ASN A 232 -6.22 -7.23 -7.20
C ASN A 232 -7.41 -7.67 -8.07
N GLY A 233 -8.34 -8.41 -7.51
CA GLY A 233 -9.57 -8.88 -8.17
C GLY A 233 -10.84 -8.37 -7.49
N GLY A 234 -11.98 -8.90 -7.90
CA GLY A 234 -13.29 -8.59 -7.30
C GLY A 234 -13.52 -9.21 -5.93
N PHE A 235 -12.64 -10.12 -5.49
CA PHE A 235 -12.65 -10.81 -4.19
C PHE A 235 -14.05 -11.35 -3.80
N GLY A 236 -14.79 -11.89 -4.77
CA GLY A 236 -16.11 -12.47 -4.54
C GLY A 236 -17.14 -11.53 -3.88
N GLY A 237 -16.93 -10.20 -3.97
CA GLY A 237 -17.79 -9.22 -3.30
C GLY A 237 -17.68 -9.25 -1.77
N VAL A 238 -16.53 -9.67 -1.22
CA VAL A 238 -16.30 -9.85 0.23
C VAL A 238 -16.68 -8.63 1.06
N HIS A 239 -16.45 -7.42 0.57
CA HIS A 239 -16.77 -6.17 1.28
C HIS A 239 -18.25 -6.06 1.62
N ASP A 240 -19.14 -6.20 0.62
CA ASP A 240 -20.58 -6.11 0.81
C ASP A 240 -21.14 -7.29 1.62
N ARG A 241 -20.48 -8.46 1.52
CA ARG A 241 -20.84 -9.64 2.32
C ARG A 241 -20.48 -9.45 3.79
N LEU A 242 -19.28 -8.90 4.08
CA LEU A 242 -18.87 -8.55 5.44
C LEU A 242 -19.77 -7.47 6.05
N LEU A 243 -20.05 -6.38 5.33
CA LEU A 243 -20.95 -5.34 5.82
C LEU A 243 -22.33 -5.89 6.19
N ARG A 244 -22.87 -6.84 5.41
CA ARG A 244 -24.14 -7.50 5.72
C ARG A 244 -24.04 -8.49 6.87
N ALA A 245 -22.94 -9.24 6.98
CA ALA A 245 -22.77 -10.22 8.04
C ALA A 245 -22.52 -9.56 9.41
N LEU A 246 -21.93 -8.37 9.43
CA LEU A 246 -21.60 -7.60 10.62
C LEU A 246 -22.77 -6.70 11.09
N SER A 247 -23.82 -6.54 10.26
CA SER A 247 -25.03 -5.80 10.63
C SER A 247 -25.95 -6.67 11.51
#